data_2540df38c40c4acc386923f642167fb1
#
_entry.id   2540df38c40c4acc386923f642167fb1
#
_cell.length_a   1.000
_cell.length_b   1.000
_cell.length_c   1.000
_cell.angle_alpha   90.00
_cell.angle_beta   90.00
_cell.angle_gamma   90.00
#
_symmetry.space_group_name_H-M   'P 1'
#
loop_
_entity.id
_entity.type
_entity.pdbx_description
1 polymer ?
#
loop_
_entity_poly.entity_id
_entity_poly.type
_entity_poly.pdbx_seq_one_letter_code
_entity_poly.pdbx_strand_id
1 'polypeptide(L)'
;MTAWTDHLAHRGATLGDDARSASFADATTEARSADGTIAVPLLHLGTLRAVGPDSAEFLHNLVSNDVKKLPADGAEWNSFNSPKGRMIASFLLWSEPEGHAFALSADILPAFLKKLSMYVLRSKVKLSDARADTALIGLAGPDAAAAALGAGALLPEADMKQTVADAGLRCIRLSPTRYLLAAPVATAGAAFDAACAAGATAAGTAAWQLDMVRAGLPLITAATQEEFVAQMLNYELIGGVNFHKGCYPGQEIVARTQYLGKLKKRTYRVALPAGTEAGPGTDLYAPDFGEQSAGKLVNVAPTADGGFEALAVLQCSSAEAGEVRVGAPDGPRLSLLDLPYALA
;
A
#
# COMPACT_ATOMS: atom_id res chain seq x y z
N MET A 1 -21.55 -2.26 -11.59
CA MET A 1 -20.53 -3.32 -11.35
C MET A 1 -19.70 -3.47 -12.63
N THR A 2 -18.46 -3.87 -12.55
CA THR A 2 -17.59 -4.12 -13.70
C THR A 2 -17.56 -5.62 -14.01
N ALA A 3 -17.15 -6.02 -15.22
CA ALA A 3 -16.95 -7.45 -15.54
C ALA A 3 -16.05 -8.15 -14.51
N TRP A 4 -15.09 -7.45 -13.95
CA TRP A 4 -14.21 -7.95 -12.89
C TRP A 4 -14.96 -8.25 -11.58
N THR A 5 -15.76 -7.30 -11.06
CA THR A 5 -16.55 -7.51 -9.82
C THR A 5 -17.63 -8.57 -10.00
N ASP A 6 -18.23 -8.67 -11.19
CA ASP A 6 -19.20 -9.71 -11.51
C ASP A 6 -18.54 -11.10 -11.53
N HIS A 7 -17.33 -11.20 -12.10
CA HIS A 7 -16.54 -12.45 -12.09
C HIS A 7 -16.21 -12.88 -10.64
N LEU A 8 -15.75 -11.95 -9.79
CA LEU A 8 -15.46 -12.26 -8.39
C LEU A 8 -16.70 -12.78 -7.63
N ALA A 9 -17.86 -12.15 -7.85
CA ALA A 9 -19.11 -12.61 -7.24
C ALA A 9 -19.47 -14.03 -7.71
N HIS A 10 -19.31 -14.37 -8.99
CA HIS A 10 -19.50 -15.73 -9.51
C HIS A 10 -18.49 -16.74 -8.92
N ARG A 11 -17.33 -16.31 -8.54
CA ARG A 11 -16.32 -17.11 -7.83
C ARG A 11 -16.59 -17.27 -6.33
N GLY A 12 -17.70 -16.74 -5.84
CA GLY A 12 -18.12 -16.83 -4.45
C GLY A 12 -17.56 -15.71 -3.55
N ALA A 13 -16.99 -14.65 -4.11
CA ALA A 13 -16.57 -13.53 -3.31
C ALA A 13 -17.76 -12.72 -2.79
N THR A 14 -17.74 -12.37 -1.52
CA THR A 14 -18.58 -11.32 -0.94
C THR A 14 -17.87 -9.97 -1.11
N LEU A 15 -18.55 -9.03 -1.77
CA LEU A 15 -18.02 -7.67 -1.93
C LEU A 15 -18.54 -6.78 -0.78
N GLY A 16 -17.69 -5.89 -0.28
CA GLY A 16 -18.11 -4.89 0.68
C GLY A 16 -19.08 -3.86 0.06
N ASP A 17 -19.84 -3.16 0.89
CA ASP A 17 -20.92 -2.25 0.49
C ASP A 17 -20.46 -1.18 -0.49
N ASP A 18 -19.21 -0.73 -0.39
CA ASP A 18 -18.59 0.26 -1.27
C ASP A 18 -17.82 -0.36 -2.46
N ALA A 19 -17.88 -1.69 -2.62
CA ALA A 19 -17.16 -2.48 -3.60
C ALA A 19 -15.62 -2.28 -3.59
N ARG A 20 -15.06 -1.85 -2.44
CA ARG A 20 -13.62 -1.65 -2.23
C ARG A 20 -12.98 -2.79 -1.45
N SER A 21 -13.71 -3.82 -1.13
CA SER A 21 -13.17 -5.03 -0.51
C SER A 21 -13.85 -6.27 -1.08
N ALA A 22 -13.14 -7.39 -1.00
CA ALA A 22 -13.66 -8.70 -1.31
C ALA A 22 -13.26 -9.68 -0.20
N SER A 23 -14.09 -10.68 0.07
CA SER A 23 -13.75 -11.79 0.94
C SER A 23 -14.30 -13.08 0.33
N PHE A 24 -13.55 -14.18 0.47
CA PHE A 24 -13.96 -15.54 0.04
C PHE A 24 -14.30 -16.43 1.24
N ALA A 25 -13.98 -15.98 2.45
CA ALA A 25 -14.22 -16.68 3.70
C ALA A 25 -14.40 -15.68 4.86
N ASP A 26 -14.58 -16.18 6.08
CA ASP A 26 -14.53 -15.35 7.29
C ASP A 26 -13.10 -14.80 7.54
N ALA A 27 -13.00 -13.76 8.36
CA ALA A 27 -11.76 -13.02 8.58
C ALA A 27 -10.62 -13.90 9.12
N THR A 28 -10.90 -14.89 9.96
CA THR A 28 -9.88 -15.78 10.54
C THR A 28 -9.37 -16.80 9.52
N THR A 29 -10.24 -17.28 8.65
CA THR A 29 -9.88 -18.18 7.52
C THR A 29 -9.06 -17.40 6.49
N GLU A 30 -9.47 -16.18 6.15
CA GLU A 30 -8.71 -15.28 5.26
C GLU A 30 -7.30 -15.01 5.81
N ALA A 31 -7.18 -14.69 7.11
CA ALA A 31 -5.91 -14.46 7.75
C ALA A 31 -5.00 -15.70 7.74
N ARG A 32 -5.57 -16.90 7.93
CA ARG A 32 -4.81 -18.16 7.84
C ARG A 32 -4.32 -18.43 6.42
N SER A 33 -5.08 -18.04 5.41
CA SER A 33 -4.66 -18.17 4.01
C SER A 33 -3.39 -17.38 3.70
N ALA A 34 -3.15 -16.25 4.41
CA ALA A 34 -1.96 -15.43 4.26
C ALA A 34 -0.64 -16.13 4.71
N ASP A 35 -0.71 -17.27 5.37
CA ASP A 35 0.47 -18.09 5.70
C ASP A 35 0.92 -18.98 4.52
N GLY A 36 0.10 -19.08 3.46
CA GLY A 36 0.39 -19.79 2.21
C GLY A 36 0.55 -18.85 1.03
N THR A 37 0.35 -19.39 -0.18
CA THR A 37 0.32 -18.58 -1.40
C THR A 37 -1.11 -18.15 -1.70
N ILE A 38 -1.33 -16.86 -1.83
CA ILE A 38 -2.64 -16.25 -2.05
C ILE A 38 -2.70 -15.46 -3.37
N ALA A 39 -3.89 -15.45 -3.98
CA ALA A 39 -4.29 -14.54 -5.04
C ALA A 39 -5.44 -13.66 -4.54
N VAL A 40 -5.28 -12.36 -4.58
CA VAL A 40 -6.20 -11.40 -3.96
C VAL A 40 -6.64 -10.33 -4.95
N PRO A 41 -7.96 -10.10 -5.13
CA PRO A 41 -8.46 -8.94 -5.86
C PRO A 41 -8.26 -7.67 -5.03
N LEU A 42 -7.39 -6.76 -5.49
CA LEU A 42 -6.99 -5.58 -4.73
C LEU A 42 -7.99 -4.42 -4.92
N LEU A 43 -9.27 -4.65 -4.61
CA LEU A 43 -10.34 -3.66 -4.78
C LEU A 43 -10.18 -2.41 -3.89
N HIS A 44 -9.43 -2.54 -2.78
CA HIS A 44 -9.10 -1.42 -1.89
C HIS A 44 -8.04 -0.47 -2.49
N LEU A 45 -7.44 -0.85 -3.60
CA LEU A 45 -6.55 0.01 -4.39
C LEU A 45 -7.25 0.44 -5.67
N GLY A 46 -6.87 1.62 -6.16
CA GLY A 46 -7.29 2.10 -7.46
C GLY A 46 -6.11 2.61 -8.26
N THR A 47 -6.22 2.54 -9.59
CA THR A 47 -5.17 2.96 -10.51
C THR A 47 -5.49 4.33 -11.08
N LEU A 48 -4.52 5.26 -10.99
CA LEU A 48 -4.51 6.52 -11.74
C LEU A 48 -3.47 6.43 -12.87
N ARG A 49 -3.75 7.10 -13.99
CA ARG A 49 -2.80 7.31 -15.08
C ARG A 49 -2.48 8.78 -15.26
N ALA A 50 -1.21 9.05 -15.56
CA ALA A 50 -0.68 10.33 -15.97
C ALA A 50 -0.05 10.14 -17.37
N VAL A 51 -0.80 10.42 -18.43
CA VAL A 51 -0.42 10.16 -19.81
C VAL A 51 0.00 11.47 -20.48
N GLY A 52 1.11 11.47 -21.18
CA GLY A 52 1.62 12.60 -21.94
C GLY A 52 3.13 12.84 -21.79
N PRO A 53 3.73 13.61 -22.69
CA PRO A 53 5.18 13.79 -22.76
C PRO A 53 5.77 14.45 -21.51
N ASP A 54 4.99 15.23 -20.77
CA ASP A 54 5.45 15.90 -19.55
C ASP A 54 5.18 15.08 -18.28
N SER A 55 4.69 13.83 -18.39
CA SER A 55 4.28 13.00 -17.25
C SER A 55 5.39 12.82 -16.21
N ALA A 56 6.62 12.48 -16.66
CA ALA A 56 7.76 12.29 -15.76
C ALA A 56 8.12 13.58 -15.01
N GLU A 57 8.18 14.71 -15.71
CA GLU A 57 8.51 16.01 -15.10
C GLU A 57 7.42 16.48 -14.15
N PHE A 58 6.17 16.36 -14.56
CA PHE A 58 5.00 16.72 -13.75
C PHE A 58 4.98 15.95 -12.43
N LEU A 59 5.09 14.63 -12.48
CA LEU A 59 5.10 13.81 -11.27
C LEU A 59 6.35 14.05 -10.42
N HIS A 60 7.54 14.12 -11.06
CA HIS A 60 8.79 14.38 -10.37
C HIS A 60 8.74 15.65 -9.49
N ASN A 61 8.09 16.71 -9.94
CA ASN A 61 7.96 17.95 -9.19
C ASN A 61 6.96 17.89 -8.03
N LEU A 62 6.21 16.80 -7.87
CA LEU A 62 5.12 16.68 -6.90
C LEU A 62 5.30 15.55 -5.89
N VAL A 63 6.11 14.53 -6.19
CA VAL A 63 6.19 13.32 -5.37
C VAL A 63 7.57 13.14 -4.74
N SER A 64 7.69 12.26 -3.77
CA SER A 64 8.87 12.08 -2.92
C SER A 64 10.06 11.40 -3.60
N ASN A 65 9.85 10.67 -4.71
CA ASN A 65 10.90 9.92 -5.39
C ASN A 65 11.27 10.51 -6.77
N ASP A 66 12.32 9.99 -7.42
CA ASP A 66 12.91 10.55 -8.64
C ASP A 66 12.32 9.91 -9.91
N VAL A 67 11.09 10.30 -10.24
CA VAL A 67 10.36 9.77 -11.42
C VAL A 67 11.12 9.97 -12.73
N LYS A 68 11.96 11.01 -12.84
CA LYS A 68 12.78 11.25 -14.06
C LYS A 68 13.84 10.18 -14.29
N LYS A 69 14.28 9.49 -13.21
CA LYS A 69 15.25 8.40 -13.27
C LYS A 69 14.61 7.03 -13.27
N LEU A 70 13.28 6.94 -13.17
CA LEU A 70 12.59 5.68 -13.21
C LEU A 70 12.76 5.04 -14.60
N PRO A 71 13.35 3.85 -14.71
CA PRO A 71 13.50 3.19 -16.01
C PRO A 71 12.16 2.72 -16.58
N ALA A 72 12.11 2.44 -17.88
CA ALA A 72 10.88 2.01 -18.56
C ALA A 72 10.29 0.72 -17.99
N ASP A 73 11.12 -0.15 -17.44
CA ASP A 73 10.77 -1.38 -16.75
C ASP A 73 10.71 -1.21 -15.21
N GLY A 74 10.70 0.03 -14.71
CA GLY A 74 10.77 0.33 -13.29
C GLY A 74 9.43 0.54 -12.62
N ALA A 75 9.42 0.28 -11.31
CA ALA A 75 8.39 0.74 -10.37
C ALA A 75 9.06 1.34 -9.13
N GLU A 76 8.38 2.20 -8.40
CA GLU A 76 8.91 2.79 -7.17
C GLU A 76 7.79 3.21 -6.21
N TRP A 77 8.07 3.13 -4.91
CA TRP A 77 7.21 3.72 -3.90
C TRP A 77 7.33 5.24 -3.92
N ASN A 78 6.20 5.90 -3.74
CA ASN A 78 6.13 7.36 -3.73
C ASN A 78 5.12 7.86 -2.71
N SER A 79 5.31 9.10 -2.27
CA SER A 79 4.29 9.85 -1.55
C SER A 79 4.04 11.21 -2.20
N PHE A 80 2.80 11.67 -2.07
CA PHE A 80 2.43 13.06 -2.32
C PHE A 80 2.17 13.73 -0.98
N ASN A 81 2.86 14.83 -0.71
CA ASN A 81 2.86 15.48 0.60
C ASN A 81 2.19 16.85 0.56
N SER A 82 1.66 17.27 1.70
CA SER A 82 1.28 18.65 1.94
C SER A 82 2.53 19.55 2.08
N PRO A 83 2.41 20.88 1.98
CA PRO A 83 3.51 21.81 2.25
C PRO A 83 4.13 21.64 3.64
N LYS A 84 3.38 21.07 4.59
CA LYS A 84 3.86 20.74 5.95
C LYS A 84 4.59 19.38 6.02
N GLY A 85 4.91 18.75 4.88
CA GLY A 85 5.58 17.46 4.80
C GLY A 85 4.72 16.25 5.21
N ARG A 86 3.42 16.45 5.44
CA ARG A 86 2.50 15.37 5.82
C ARG A 86 2.01 14.63 4.57
N MET A 87 2.02 13.31 4.63
CA MET A 87 1.59 12.46 3.51
C MET A 87 0.08 12.55 3.30
N ILE A 88 -0.32 12.94 2.09
CA ILE A 88 -1.72 12.96 1.64
C ILE A 88 -2.07 11.66 0.93
N ALA A 89 -1.09 11.08 0.22
CA ALA A 89 -1.21 9.79 -0.44
C ALA A 89 0.14 9.07 -0.44
N SER A 90 0.09 7.75 -0.36
CA SER A 90 1.19 6.84 -0.66
C SER A 90 0.78 5.94 -1.83
N PHE A 91 1.70 5.59 -2.70
CA PHE A 91 1.39 4.78 -3.88
C PHE A 91 2.61 4.08 -4.47
N LEU A 92 2.34 2.98 -5.16
CA LEU A 92 3.28 2.33 -6.06
C LEU A 92 3.12 2.97 -7.45
N LEU A 93 4.19 3.55 -7.98
CA LEU A 93 4.23 4.16 -9.30
C LEU A 93 5.07 3.30 -10.25
N TRP A 94 4.65 3.18 -11.52
CA TRP A 94 5.39 2.47 -12.56
C TRP A 94 5.33 3.20 -13.90
N SER A 95 6.31 2.91 -14.75
CA SER A 95 6.38 3.46 -16.11
C SER A 95 5.39 2.78 -17.04
N GLU A 96 4.77 3.56 -17.94
CA GLU A 96 3.99 3.10 -19.09
C GLU A 96 4.53 3.74 -20.39
N PRO A 97 4.26 3.17 -21.58
CA PRO A 97 4.81 3.69 -22.83
C PRO A 97 4.49 5.17 -23.08
N GLU A 98 3.33 5.63 -22.65
CA GLU A 98 2.85 7.00 -22.87
C GLU A 98 2.89 7.87 -21.59
N GLY A 99 3.52 7.40 -20.52
CA GLY A 99 3.58 8.13 -19.26
C GLY A 99 3.77 7.22 -18.05
N HIS A 100 2.93 7.37 -17.03
CA HIS A 100 3.03 6.63 -15.78
C HIS A 100 1.64 6.23 -15.27
N ALA A 101 1.60 5.11 -14.54
CA ALA A 101 0.44 4.76 -13.74
C ALA A 101 0.86 4.52 -12.29
N PHE A 102 -0.09 4.60 -11.37
CA PHE A 102 0.17 4.37 -9.97
C PHE A 102 -1.05 3.87 -9.22
N ALA A 103 -0.83 2.95 -8.30
CA ALA A 103 -1.84 2.34 -7.44
C ALA A 103 -1.80 2.99 -6.04
N LEU A 104 -2.95 3.46 -5.58
CA LEU A 104 -3.14 4.08 -4.26
C LEU A 104 -4.44 3.60 -3.63
N SER A 105 -4.69 3.97 -2.37
CA SER A 105 -5.94 3.63 -1.71
C SER A 105 -7.15 4.17 -2.47
N ALA A 106 -8.11 3.30 -2.76
CA ALA A 106 -9.29 3.63 -3.57
C ALA A 106 -10.23 4.63 -2.90
N ASP A 107 -10.19 4.74 -1.56
CA ASP A 107 -11.02 5.65 -0.78
C ASP A 107 -10.59 7.12 -0.94
N ILE A 108 -9.30 7.39 -1.16
CA ILE A 108 -8.79 8.74 -1.37
C ILE A 108 -8.66 9.11 -2.86
N LEU A 109 -8.73 8.13 -3.76
CA LEU A 109 -8.43 8.32 -5.19
C LEU A 109 -9.21 9.44 -5.86
N PRO A 110 -10.55 9.59 -5.72
CA PRO A 110 -11.28 10.66 -6.38
C PRO A 110 -10.86 12.07 -5.92
N ALA A 111 -10.69 12.24 -4.61
CA ALA A 111 -10.23 13.51 -4.04
C ALA A 111 -8.78 13.81 -4.43
N PHE A 112 -7.94 12.78 -4.46
CA PHE A 112 -6.55 12.90 -4.86
C PHE A 112 -6.40 13.24 -6.35
N LEU A 113 -7.15 12.59 -7.24
CA LEU A 113 -7.19 12.94 -8.66
C LEU A 113 -7.58 14.41 -8.87
N LYS A 114 -8.64 14.87 -8.19
CA LYS A 114 -9.06 16.28 -8.25
C LYS A 114 -7.94 17.22 -7.77
N LYS A 115 -7.28 16.88 -6.65
CA LYS A 115 -6.17 17.66 -6.11
C LYS A 115 -4.98 17.68 -7.07
N LEU A 116 -4.57 16.53 -7.61
CA LEU A 116 -3.45 16.43 -8.53
C LEU A 116 -3.72 17.21 -9.83
N SER A 117 -4.97 17.20 -10.32
CA SER A 117 -5.39 17.93 -11.53
C SER A 117 -5.20 19.45 -11.41
N MET A 118 -5.23 20.02 -10.21
CA MET A 118 -4.99 21.45 -10.00
C MET A 118 -3.54 21.87 -10.29
N TYR A 119 -2.60 20.93 -10.31
CA TYR A 119 -1.19 21.19 -10.61
C TYR A 119 -0.83 21.01 -12.07
N VAL A 120 -1.74 20.48 -12.90
CA VAL A 120 -1.46 20.22 -14.34
C VAL A 120 -1.10 21.50 -15.09
N LEU A 121 -1.82 22.60 -14.84
CA LEU A 121 -1.60 23.93 -15.40
C LEU A 121 -1.28 23.90 -16.90
N ARG A 122 0.02 24.07 -17.27
CA ARG A 122 0.52 24.09 -18.65
C ARG A 122 1.19 22.79 -19.07
N SER A 123 1.33 21.81 -18.16
CA SER A 123 1.96 20.52 -18.46
C SER A 123 1.12 19.72 -19.45
N LYS A 124 1.76 19.14 -20.46
CA LYS A 124 1.12 18.25 -21.44
C LYS A 124 0.95 16.85 -20.83
N VAL A 125 0.09 16.76 -19.81
CA VAL A 125 -0.27 15.53 -19.12
C VAL A 125 -1.78 15.47 -18.93
N LYS A 126 -2.35 14.29 -19.15
CA LYS A 126 -3.75 13.96 -18.87
C LYS A 126 -3.80 12.99 -17.72
N LEU A 127 -4.51 13.37 -16.65
CA LEU A 127 -4.77 12.51 -15.51
C LEU A 127 -6.13 11.82 -15.66
N SER A 128 -6.21 10.54 -15.34
CA SER A 128 -7.46 9.78 -15.38
C SER A 128 -7.53 8.69 -14.31
N ASP A 129 -8.74 8.42 -13.84
CA ASP A 129 -9.06 7.23 -13.07
C ASP A 129 -9.13 6.03 -14.04
N ALA A 130 -8.29 5.03 -13.82
CA ALA A 130 -8.17 3.88 -14.70
C ALA A 130 -8.84 2.61 -14.13
N ARG A 131 -9.63 2.73 -13.04
CA ARG A 131 -10.29 1.57 -12.41
C ARG A 131 -11.32 0.87 -13.32
N ALA A 132 -11.84 1.57 -14.31
CA ALA A 132 -12.73 0.96 -15.29
C ALA A 132 -12.00 0.05 -16.29
N ASP A 133 -10.71 0.32 -16.51
CA ASP A 133 -9.90 -0.37 -17.53
C ASP A 133 -8.90 -1.35 -16.92
N THR A 134 -8.47 -1.13 -15.69
CA THR A 134 -7.39 -1.86 -15.03
C THR A 134 -7.84 -2.44 -13.71
N ALA A 135 -7.79 -3.76 -13.59
CA ALA A 135 -7.95 -4.51 -12.36
C ALA A 135 -6.57 -4.82 -11.74
N LEU A 136 -6.47 -4.75 -10.43
CA LEU A 136 -5.27 -5.11 -9.68
C LEU A 136 -5.47 -6.45 -8.97
N ILE A 137 -4.50 -7.35 -9.09
CA ILE A 137 -4.45 -8.64 -8.40
C ILE A 137 -3.12 -8.70 -7.63
N GLY A 138 -3.18 -9.01 -6.35
CA GLY A 138 -2.02 -9.27 -5.51
C GLY A 138 -1.75 -10.76 -5.45
N LEU A 139 -0.47 -11.13 -5.59
CA LEU A 139 0.01 -12.49 -5.34
C LEU A 139 1.06 -12.42 -4.25
N ALA A 140 0.87 -13.18 -3.18
CA ALA A 140 1.81 -13.21 -2.06
C ALA A 140 2.00 -14.64 -1.56
N GLY A 141 3.18 -14.94 -1.02
CA GLY A 141 3.53 -16.23 -0.45
C GLY A 141 4.70 -16.93 -1.16
N PRO A 142 5.09 -18.12 -0.69
CA PRO A 142 6.29 -18.81 -1.16
C PRO A 142 6.23 -19.14 -2.66
N ASP A 143 5.08 -19.50 -3.21
CA ASP A 143 4.89 -19.88 -4.61
C ASP A 143 4.26 -18.76 -5.46
N ALA A 144 4.31 -17.50 -5.01
CA ALA A 144 3.73 -16.37 -5.72
C ALA A 144 4.29 -16.18 -7.14
N ALA A 145 5.55 -16.53 -7.36
CA ALA A 145 6.16 -16.53 -8.69
C ALA A 145 5.51 -17.57 -9.62
N ALA A 146 5.26 -18.78 -9.13
CA ALA A 146 4.58 -19.83 -9.89
C ALA A 146 3.12 -19.43 -10.21
N ALA A 147 2.43 -18.83 -9.26
CA ALA A 147 1.09 -18.28 -9.46
C ALA A 147 1.07 -17.17 -10.51
N ALA A 148 2.07 -16.27 -10.52
CA ALA A 148 2.19 -15.22 -11.53
C ALA A 148 2.44 -15.79 -12.93
N LEU A 149 3.32 -16.78 -13.06
CA LEU A 149 3.53 -17.52 -14.33
C LEU A 149 2.25 -18.20 -14.78
N GLY A 150 1.54 -18.87 -13.87
CA GLY A 150 0.24 -19.50 -14.14
C GLY A 150 -0.80 -18.51 -14.65
N ALA A 151 -0.83 -17.29 -14.12
CA ALA A 151 -1.68 -16.21 -14.60
C ALA A 151 -1.31 -15.71 -16.01
N GLY A 152 -0.22 -16.20 -16.62
CA GLY A 152 0.28 -15.74 -17.91
C GLY A 152 1.23 -14.53 -17.84
N ALA A 153 1.70 -14.18 -16.66
CA ALA A 153 2.66 -13.09 -16.51
C ALA A 153 4.07 -13.52 -16.93
N LEU A 154 4.86 -12.56 -17.39
CA LEU A 154 6.30 -12.66 -17.47
C LEU A 154 6.89 -12.18 -16.14
N LEU A 155 7.83 -12.91 -15.55
CA LEU A 155 8.40 -12.52 -14.28
C LEU A 155 9.49 -11.44 -14.43
N PRO A 156 9.42 -10.35 -13.64
CA PRO A 156 10.51 -9.37 -13.57
C PRO A 156 11.76 -9.98 -12.91
N GLU A 157 12.94 -9.61 -13.41
CA GLU A 157 14.23 -10.14 -12.92
C GLU A 157 14.60 -9.70 -11.50
N ALA A 158 14.13 -8.51 -11.08
CA ALA A 158 14.46 -7.93 -9.77
C ALA A 158 13.27 -7.23 -9.14
N ASP A 159 13.38 -6.95 -7.84
CA ASP A 159 12.40 -6.19 -7.09
C ASP A 159 12.28 -4.77 -7.66
N MET A 160 11.08 -4.23 -7.61
CA MET A 160 10.69 -2.94 -8.18
C MET A 160 10.93 -2.84 -9.70
N LYS A 161 10.94 -3.98 -10.38
CA LYS A 161 10.89 -4.10 -11.84
C LYS A 161 9.53 -4.61 -12.30
N GLN A 162 9.22 -4.37 -13.56
CA GLN A 162 7.99 -4.80 -14.20
C GLN A 162 8.24 -5.41 -15.58
N THR A 163 7.29 -6.23 -15.98
CA THR A 163 7.18 -6.81 -17.32
C THR A 163 5.75 -6.70 -17.81
N VAL A 164 5.54 -6.78 -19.11
CA VAL A 164 4.21 -6.78 -19.73
C VAL A 164 4.13 -7.94 -20.69
N ALA A 165 3.17 -8.84 -20.49
CA ALA A 165 2.86 -9.94 -21.39
C ALA A 165 1.98 -9.47 -22.58
N ASP A 166 1.89 -10.28 -23.65
CA ASP A 166 1.18 -9.95 -24.90
C ASP A 166 -0.30 -9.56 -24.71
N ALA A 167 -0.97 -10.13 -23.72
CA ALA A 167 -2.37 -9.80 -23.39
C ALA A 167 -2.51 -8.48 -22.60
N GLY A 168 -1.44 -7.70 -22.43
CA GLY A 168 -1.43 -6.47 -21.65
C GLY A 168 -1.38 -6.69 -20.13
N LEU A 169 -1.16 -7.94 -19.69
CA LEU A 169 -0.98 -8.27 -18.28
C LEU A 169 0.39 -7.77 -17.81
N ARG A 170 0.37 -6.78 -16.93
CA ARG A 170 1.57 -6.23 -16.29
C ARG A 170 1.84 -6.98 -15.00
N CYS A 171 3.09 -7.36 -14.79
CA CYS A 171 3.58 -7.96 -13.56
C CYS A 171 4.64 -7.03 -12.94
N ILE A 172 4.44 -6.61 -11.71
CA ILE A 172 5.39 -5.82 -10.92
C ILE A 172 5.86 -6.69 -9.75
N ARG A 173 7.16 -6.91 -9.64
CA ARG A 173 7.75 -7.64 -8.52
C ARG A 173 8.01 -6.67 -7.37
N LEU A 174 7.30 -6.83 -6.27
CA LEU A 174 7.50 -6.05 -5.04
C LEU A 174 8.60 -6.66 -4.15
N SER A 175 8.69 -7.98 -4.15
CA SER A 175 9.72 -8.77 -3.47
C SER A 175 9.77 -10.17 -4.10
N PRO A 176 10.69 -11.05 -3.70
CA PRO A 176 10.74 -12.44 -4.21
C PRO A 176 9.43 -13.22 -3.99
N THR A 177 8.64 -12.84 -3.00
CA THR A 177 7.39 -13.52 -2.61
C THR A 177 6.14 -12.66 -2.81
N ARG A 178 6.22 -11.49 -3.48
CA ARG A 178 5.10 -10.58 -3.69
C ARG A 178 5.10 -9.98 -5.07
N TYR A 179 3.96 -10.12 -5.76
CA TYR A 179 3.75 -9.55 -7.08
C TYR A 179 2.43 -8.79 -7.13
N LEU A 180 2.43 -7.68 -7.84
CA LEU A 180 1.22 -6.97 -8.21
C LEU A 180 1.01 -7.17 -9.72
N LEU A 181 -0.14 -7.74 -10.08
CA LEU A 181 -0.58 -7.84 -11.46
C LEU A 181 -1.56 -6.70 -11.74
N ALA A 182 -1.30 -5.94 -12.81
CA ALA A 182 -2.26 -4.98 -13.36
C ALA A 182 -2.76 -5.54 -14.71
N ALA A 183 -4.01 -5.99 -14.73
CA ALA A 183 -4.63 -6.65 -15.86
C ALA A 183 -5.70 -5.75 -16.48
N PRO A 184 -5.91 -5.79 -17.80
CA PRO A 184 -7.13 -5.27 -18.40
C PRO A 184 -8.35 -5.92 -17.73
N VAL A 185 -9.37 -5.13 -17.39
CA VAL A 185 -10.59 -5.63 -16.71
C VAL A 185 -11.22 -6.81 -17.45
N ALA A 186 -11.15 -6.80 -18.78
CA ALA A 186 -11.70 -7.88 -19.61
C ALA A 186 -11.02 -9.24 -19.43
N THR A 187 -9.74 -9.28 -19.02
CA THR A 187 -8.94 -10.51 -18.86
C THR A 187 -8.58 -10.80 -17.41
N ALA A 188 -8.88 -9.89 -16.49
CA ALA A 188 -8.51 -10.01 -15.07
C ALA A 188 -9.09 -11.28 -14.42
N GLY A 189 -10.34 -11.66 -14.73
CA GLY A 189 -10.96 -12.87 -14.22
C GLY A 189 -10.21 -14.14 -14.65
N ALA A 190 -9.84 -14.23 -15.91
CA ALA A 190 -9.07 -15.37 -16.42
C ALA A 190 -7.67 -15.44 -15.79
N ALA A 191 -7.00 -14.30 -15.61
CA ALA A 191 -5.68 -14.25 -14.97
C ALA A 191 -5.76 -14.68 -13.48
N PHE A 192 -6.78 -14.22 -12.77
CA PHE A 192 -7.04 -14.62 -11.38
C PHE A 192 -7.31 -16.12 -11.25
N ASP A 193 -8.17 -16.67 -12.09
CA ASP A 193 -8.49 -18.09 -12.10
C ASP A 193 -7.27 -18.96 -12.42
N ALA A 194 -6.45 -18.51 -13.35
CA ALA A 194 -5.23 -19.21 -13.74
C ALA A 194 -4.16 -19.18 -12.63
N ALA A 195 -4.03 -18.07 -11.89
CA ALA A 195 -3.19 -18.01 -10.70
C ALA A 195 -3.67 -18.99 -9.62
N CYS A 196 -4.99 -19.09 -9.39
CA CYS A 196 -5.56 -20.05 -8.48
C CYS A 196 -5.35 -21.50 -8.93
N ALA A 197 -5.48 -21.79 -10.22
CA ALA A 197 -5.21 -23.10 -10.79
C ALA A 197 -3.73 -23.50 -10.67
N ALA A 198 -2.83 -22.52 -10.62
CA ALA A 198 -1.40 -22.72 -10.38
C ALA A 198 -1.02 -22.85 -8.89
N GLY A 199 -2.00 -22.97 -7.99
CA GLY A 199 -1.81 -23.30 -6.58
C GLY A 199 -2.01 -22.12 -5.60
N ALA A 200 -2.33 -20.91 -6.07
CA ALA A 200 -2.67 -19.83 -5.16
C ALA A 200 -4.10 -20.02 -4.60
N THR A 201 -4.28 -19.79 -3.31
CA THR A 201 -5.60 -19.74 -2.67
C THR A 201 -6.26 -18.40 -3.00
N ALA A 202 -7.50 -18.43 -3.49
CA ALA A 202 -8.31 -17.22 -3.61
C ALA A 202 -8.56 -16.66 -2.20
N ALA A 203 -8.13 -15.44 -1.94
CA ALA A 203 -8.27 -14.80 -0.66
C ALA A 203 -8.72 -13.34 -0.82
N GLY A 204 -9.28 -12.77 0.23
CA GLY A 204 -9.84 -11.43 0.22
C GLY A 204 -8.87 -10.35 0.65
N THR A 205 -9.40 -9.14 0.70
CA THR A 205 -8.66 -7.91 1.03
C THR A 205 -7.90 -8.02 2.35
N ALA A 206 -8.50 -8.66 3.37
CA ALA A 206 -7.90 -8.81 4.70
C ALA A 206 -6.58 -9.61 4.66
N ALA A 207 -6.52 -10.68 3.86
CA ALA A 207 -5.32 -11.49 3.72
C ALA A 207 -4.16 -10.68 3.11
N TRP A 208 -4.43 -9.87 2.08
CA TRP A 208 -3.43 -8.98 1.51
C TRP A 208 -2.98 -7.90 2.48
N GLN A 209 -3.92 -7.29 3.19
CA GLN A 209 -3.58 -6.28 4.20
C GLN A 209 -2.70 -6.86 5.30
N LEU A 210 -2.96 -8.09 5.75
CA LEU A 210 -2.11 -8.79 6.72
C LEU A 210 -0.70 -9.02 6.16
N ASP A 211 -0.58 -9.46 4.91
CA ASP A 211 0.72 -9.64 4.27
C ASP A 211 1.49 -8.31 4.12
N MET A 212 0.79 -7.19 3.79
CA MET A 212 1.43 -5.85 3.72
C MET A 212 1.86 -5.35 5.10
N VAL A 213 1.08 -5.59 6.16
CA VAL A 213 1.47 -5.29 7.54
C VAL A 213 2.72 -6.07 7.92
N ARG A 214 2.78 -7.36 7.62
CA ARG A 214 3.94 -8.23 7.85
C ARG A 214 5.17 -7.82 7.04
N ALA A 215 4.94 -7.26 5.85
CA ALA A 215 6.00 -6.69 5.02
C ALA A 215 6.49 -5.31 5.49
N GLY A 216 5.84 -4.69 6.47
CA GLY A 216 6.18 -3.34 6.92
C GLY A 216 5.89 -2.25 5.87
N LEU A 217 4.93 -2.48 4.97
CA LEU A 217 4.58 -1.60 3.85
C LEU A 217 3.31 -0.80 4.17
N PRO A 218 3.42 0.46 4.60
CA PRO A 218 2.27 1.28 4.99
C PRO A 218 1.50 1.82 3.78
N LEU A 219 0.18 1.91 3.92
CA LEU A 219 -0.72 2.54 2.97
C LEU A 219 -1.48 3.69 3.65
N ILE A 220 -1.40 4.89 3.08
CA ILE A 220 -2.23 6.03 3.49
C ILE A 220 -3.65 5.84 2.97
N THR A 221 -4.60 5.89 3.87
CA THR A 221 -6.05 5.83 3.61
C THR A 221 -6.72 7.13 4.06
N ALA A 222 -8.01 7.29 3.82
CA ALA A 222 -8.76 8.47 4.26
C ALA A 222 -8.63 8.76 5.76
N ALA A 223 -8.53 7.71 6.58
CA ALA A 223 -8.40 7.82 8.04
C ALA A 223 -7.01 8.32 8.49
N THR A 224 -6.00 8.27 7.62
CA THR A 224 -4.60 8.56 7.98
C THR A 224 -3.96 9.67 7.14
N GLN A 225 -4.75 10.32 6.27
CA GLN A 225 -4.27 11.46 5.48
C GLN A 225 -3.79 12.61 6.38
N GLU A 226 -2.64 13.18 6.02
CA GLU A 226 -2.01 14.32 6.71
C GLU A 226 -1.62 14.06 8.20
N GLU A 227 -1.65 12.82 8.66
CA GLU A 227 -1.23 12.45 10.03
C GLU A 227 0.29 12.29 10.17
N PHE A 228 0.99 11.80 9.13
CA PHE A 228 2.37 11.36 9.23
C PHE A 228 3.28 12.04 8.21
N VAL A 229 4.54 12.25 8.58
CA VAL A 229 5.63 12.52 7.62
C VAL A 229 6.24 11.20 7.16
N ALA A 230 6.92 11.20 6.02
CA ALA A 230 7.43 9.99 5.38
C ALA A 230 8.29 9.11 6.32
N GLN A 231 9.19 9.72 7.11
CA GLN A 231 10.05 8.97 8.03
C GLN A 231 9.31 8.36 9.22
N MET A 232 8.16 8.93 9.63
CA MET A 232 7.33 8.28 10.65
C MET A 232 6.78 6.95 10.14
N LEU A 233 6.59 6.81 8.82
CA LEU A 233 6.15 5.60 8.16
C LEU A 233 7.31 4.72 7.65
N ASN A 234 8.55 5.01 8.05
CA ASN A 234 9.75 4.32 7.57
C ASN A 234 9.89 4.34 6.04
N TYR A 235 9.32 5.34 5.38
CA TYR A 235 9.20 5.40 3.93
C TYR A 235 10.56 5.52 3.24
N GLU A 236 11.55 6.11 3.91
CA GLU A 236 12.95 6.14 3.46
C GLU A 236 13.60 4.75 3.48
N LEU A 237 13.19 3.86 4.41
CA LEU A 237 13.75 2.52 4.54
C LEU A 237 13.23 1.57 3.47
N ILE A 238 12.03 1.83 2.95
CA ILE A 238 11.43 1.05 1.86
C ILE A 238 11.68 1.67 0.47
N GLY A 239 12.56 2.68 0.38
CA GLY A 239 12.90 3.33 -0.89
C GLY A 239 11.85 4.31 -1.42
N GLY A 240 10.92 4.75 -0.58
CA GLY A 240 9.82 5.66 -0.97
C GLY A 240 10.19 7.15 -0.96
N VAL A 241 11.44 7.51 -0.61
CA VAL A 241 11.94 8.90 -0.58
C VAL A 241 13.32 8.99 -1.19
N ASN A 242 13.50 9.90 -2.13
CA ASN A 242 14.81 10.24 -2.68
C ASN A 242 15.25 11.61 -2.17
N PHE A 243 16.31 11.65 -1.36
CA PHE A 243 16.86 12.88 -0.77
C PHE A 243 17.77 13.66 -1.73
N HIS A 244 18.10 13.12 -2.89
CA HIS A 244 19.00 13.72 -3.89
C HIS A 244 18.27 14.21 -5.14
N LYS A 245 16.93 14.17 -5.15
CA LYS A 245 16.12 14.69 -6.24
C LYS A 245 15.85 16.20 -6.12
N GLY A 246 15.25 16.79 -7.16
CA GLY A 246 14.75 18.17 -7.17
C GLY A 246 13.61 18.42 -6.18
N CYS A 247 13.20 19.69 -6.07
CA CYS A 247 12.19 20.14 -5.12
C CYS A 247 10.81 19.52 -5.36
N TYR A 248 10.10 19.25 -4.26
CA TYR A 248 8.69 18.82 -4.24
C TYR A 248 7.99 19.36 -2.96
N PRO A 249 6.66 19.43 -2.92
CA PRO A 249 5.92 19.96 -1.76
C PRO A 249 6.27 19.22 -0.46
N GLY A 250 6.59 19.98 0.58
CA GLY A 250 6.94 19.45 1.91
C GLY A 250 8.36 18.88 2.05
N GLN A 251 9.19 18.95 1.02
CA GLN A 251 10.56 18.42 1.04
C GLN A 251 11.40 19.01 2.17
N GLU A 252 11.25 20.31 2.50
CA GLU A 252 12.01 20.95 3.56
C GLU A 252 11.85 20.24 4.91
N ILE A 253 10.61 19.89 5.27
CA ILE A 253 10.32 19.17 6.52
C ILE A 253 10.90 17.76 6.47
N VAL A 254 10.76 17.05 5.34
CA VAL A 254 11.30 15.71 5.14
C VAL A 254 12.82 15.71 5.22
N ALA A 255 13.49 16.65 4.55
CA ALA A 255 14.95 16.79 4.58
C ALA A 255 15.46 17.21 5.98
N ARG A 256 14.80 18.18 6.63
CA ARG A 256 15.13 18.59 7.99
C ARG A 256 15.03 17.43 8.98
N THR A 257 14.01 16.61 8.87
CA THR A 257 13.83 15.42 9.70
C THR A 257 14.97 14.43 9.49
N GLN A 258 15.45 14.27 8.26
CA GLN A 258 16.55 13.35 7.92
C GLN A 258 17.91 13.83 8.44
N TYR A 259 18.23 15.11 8.24
CA TYR A 259 19.59 15.60 8.45
C TYR A 259 19.81 16.36 9.76
N LEU A 260 18.78 16.95 10.32
CA LEU A 260 18.89 17.84 11.49
C LEU A 260 18.00 17.40 12.65
N GLY A 261 17.06 16.50 12.43
CA GLY A 261 16.09 16.05 13.43
C GLY A 261 16.48 14.74 14.08
N LYS A 262 16.21 14.60 15.39
CA LYS A 262 16.12 13.30 16.02
C LYS A 262 14.69 12.80 15.80
N LEU A 263 14.53 11.70 15.05
CA LEU A 263 13.23 11.13 14.77
C LEU A 263 12.65 10.53 16.06
N LYS A 264 11.56 11.13 16.53
CA LYS A 264 10.92 10.74 17.80
C LYS A 264 9.81 9.70 17.61
N LYS A 265 9.29 9.57 16.39
CA LYS A 265 8.21 8.63 16.04
C LYS A 265 8.62 7.79 14.84
N ARG A 266 8.35 6.50 14.93
CA ARG A 266 8.59 5.51 13.88
C ARG A 266 7.41 4.54 13.77
N THR A 267 7.29 3.88 12.63
CA THR A 267 6.36 2.76 12.47
C THR A 267 6.97 1.49 13.04
N TYR A 268 6.16 0.82 13.85
CA TYR A 268 6.41 -0.51 14.40
C TYR A 268 5.32 -1.46 13.91
N ARG A 269 5.64 -2.74 13.79
CA ARG A 269 4.64 -3.80 13.64
C ARG A 269 4.20 -4.24 15.02
N VAL A 270 2.89 -4.38 15.22
CA VAL A 270 2.30 -4.69 16.52
C VAL A 270 1.23 -5.76 16.40
N ALA A 271 1.04 -6.53 17.48
CA ALA A 271 -0.10 -7.42 17.67
C ALA A 271 -1.09 -6.79 18.66
N LEU A 272 -2.38 -6.93 18.36
CA LEU A 272 -3.50 -6.49 19.18
C LEU A 272 -4.30 -7.72 19.59
N PRO A 273 -4.73 -7.82 20.87
CA PRO A 273 -5.50 -8.96 21.35
C PRO A 273 -6.89 -9.05 20.69
N ALA A 274 -7.45 -10.25 20.68
CA ALA A 274 -8.82 -10.48 20.22
C ALA A 274 -9.83 -9.59 20.96
N GLY A 275 -10.86 -9.14 20.25
CA GLY A 275 -11.89 -8.25 20.79
C GLY A 275 -11.47 -6.78 20.91
N THR A 276 -10.26 -6.42 20.45
CA THR A 276 -9.84 -5.01 20.37
C THR A 276 -10.61 -4.29 19.26
N GLU A 277 -11.27 -3.19 19.59
CA GLU A 277 -11.82 -2.30 18.58
C GLU A 277 -10.67 -1.46 18.00
N ALA A 278 -10.25 -1.75 16.78
CA ALA A 278 -9.11 -1.11 16.16
C ALA A 278 -9.31 -0.94 14.64
N GLY A 279 -8.85 0.20 14.15
CA GLY A 279 -8.83 0.52 12.72
C GLY A 279 -7.75 1.56 12.40
N PRO A 280 -7.49 1.85 11.13
CA PRO A 280 -6.60 2.95 10.76
C PRO A 280 -7.03 4.25 11.43
N GLY A 281 -6.07 5.00 12.01
CA GLY A 281 -6.33 6.25 12.72
C GLY A 281 -6.64 6.10 14.21
N THR A 282 -6.84 4.88 14.74
CA THR A 282 -7.03 4.66 16.19
C THR A 282 -5.83 5.17 16.97
N ASP A 283 -6.09 5.98 18.03
CA ASP A 283 -5.07 6.53 18.89
C ASP A 283 -4.45 5.47 19.81
N LEU A 284 -3.17 5.66 20.11
CA LEU A 284 -2.39 4.81 21.00
C LEU A 284 -1.90 5.64 22.18
N TYR A 285 -1.93 5.05 23.37
CA TYR A 285 -1.63 5.69 24.63
C TYR A 285 -0.46 4.99 25.34
N ALA A 286 0.35 5.77 26.03
CA ALA A 286 1.45 5.26 26.82
C ALA A 286 1.58 6.08 28.11
N PRO A 287 2.05 5.48 29.24
CA PRO A 287 2.12 6.15 30.53
C PRO A 287 2.91 7.47 30.54
N ASP A 288 3.97 7.55 29.72
CA ASP A 288 4.83 8.73 29.58
C ASP A 288 4.15 9.92 28.88
N PHE A 289 2.97 9.70 28.24
CA PHE A 289 2.17 10.72 27.57
C PHE A 289 0.84 11.03 28.28
N GLY A 290 0.52 10.31 29.37
CA GLY A 290 -0.73 10.48 30.13
C GLY A 290 -1.96 10.29 29.25
N GLU A 291 -2.84 11.29 29.20
CA GLU A 291 -4.05 11.27 28.37
C GLU A 291 -3.80 11.69 26.90
N GLN A 292 -2.58 12.09 26.55
CA GLN A 292 -2.25 12.46 25.17
C GLN A 292 -1.88 11.22 24.34
N SER A 293 -2.23 11.24 23.07
CA SER A 293 -1.88 10.18 22.13
C SER A 293 -0.36 10.07 21.95
N ALA A 294 0.20 8.90 22.26
CA ALA A 294 1.60 8.54 22.01
C ALA A 294 1.83 8.09 20.55
N GLY A 295 0.75 7.76 19.82
CA GLY A 295 0.83 7.28 18.45
C GLY A 295 -0.51 6.98 17.83
N LYS A 296 -0.50 6.40 16.62
CA LYS A 296 -1.70 5.99 15.89
C LYS A 296 -1.48 4.71 15.11
N LEU A 297 -2.54 3.91 14.94
CA LEU A 297 -2.56 2.80 14.00
C LEU A 297 -2.62 3.33 12.56
N VAL A 298 -1.79 2.79 11.69
CA VAL A 298 -1.72 3.14 10.28
C VAL A 298 -2.55 2.19 9.43
N ASN A 299 -2.25 0.90 9.52
CA ASN A 299 -2.97 -0.19 8.85
C ASN A 299 -3.20 -1.31 9.85
N VAL A 300 -4.36 -1.95 9.75
CA VAL A 300 -4.80 -3.01 10.67
C VAL A 300 -5.36 -4.16 9.85
N ALA A 301 -4.98 -5.38 10.18
CA ALA A 301 -5.49 -6.58 9.54
C ALA A 301 -5.79 -7.67 10.60
N PRO A 302 -6.88 -8.44 10.43
CA PRO A 302 -7.21 -9.53 11.33
C PRO A 302 -6.19 -10.66 11.25
N THR A 303 -6.04 -11.42 12.34
CA THR A 303 -5.18 -12.60 12.43
C THR A 303 -6.01 -13.88 12.64
N ALA A 304 -5.39 -15.03 12.41
CA ALA A 304 -6.06 -16.33 12.49
C ALA A 304 -6.51 -16.73 13.90
N ASP A 305 -5.98 -16.09 14.93
CA ASP A 305 -6.35 -16.27 16.35
C ASP A 305 -7.48 -15.32 16.81
N GLY A 306 -8.02 -14.52 15.89
CA GLY A 306 -9.10 -13.56 16.16
C GLY A 306 -8.62 -12.21 16.71
N GLY A 307 -7.31 -11.99 16.81
CA GLY A 307 -6.70 -10.71 17.10
C GLY A 307 -6.42 -9.91 15.82
N PHE A 308 -5.46 -8.97 15.92
CA PHE A 308 -5.03 -8.17 14.77
C PHE A 308 -3.51 -8.02 14.76
N GLU A 309 -2.93 -7.90 13.58
CA GLU A 309 -1.63 -7.30 13.37
C GLU A 309 -1.80 -5.91 12.73
N ALA A 310 -0.92 -4.98 13.10
CA ALA A 310 -1.02 -3.62 12.61
C ALA A 310 0.36 -2.98 12.40
N LEU A 311 0.40 -1.98 11.54
CA LEU A 311 1.47 -0.98 11.53
C LEU A 311 1.04 0.20 12.39
N ALA A 312 1.86 0.56 13.36
CA ALA A 312 1.58 1.60 14.35
C ALA A 312 2.71 2.63 14.38
N VAL A 313 2.40 3.90 14.17
CA VAL A 313 3.35 4.98 14.45
C VAL A 313 3.34 5.24 15.95
N LEU A 314 4.49 5.07 16.60
CA LEU A 314 4.68 5.27 18.05
C LEU A 314 5.82 6.24 18.33
N GLN A 315 5.76 6.92 19.46
CA GLN A 315 6.95 7.52 20.04
C GLN A 315 7.98 6.41 20.32
N CYS A 316 9.24 6.66 19.96
CA CYS A 316 10.30 5.65 20.15
C CYS A 316 10.48 5.30 21.63
N SER A 317 10.37 6.30 22.54
CA SER A 317 10.42 6.05 23.99
C SER A 317 9.31 5.13 24.49
N SER A 318 8.08 5.31 24.00
CA SER A 318 6.94 4.48 24.39
C SER A 318 7.05 3.07 23.84
N ALA A 319 7.60 2.92 22.62
CA ALA A 319 7.89 1.61 22.05
C ALA A 319 8.97 0.86 22.85
N GLU A 320 10.05 1.55 23.25
CA GLU A 320 11.10 0.99 24.11
C GLU A 320 10.59 0.58 25.49
N ALA A 321 9.69 1.37 26.10
CA ALA A 321 9.05 1.04 27.38
C ALA A 321 8.08 -0.14 27.27
N GLY A 322 7.50 -0.39 26.09
CA GLY A 322 6.63 -1.54 25.80
C GLY A 322 5.26 -1.51 26.50
N GLU A 323 4.82 -0.35 26.99
CA GLU A 323 3.55 -0.18 27.75
C GLU A 323 2.54 0.64 26.95
N VAL A 324 2.26 0.20 25.72
CA VAL A 324 1.34 0.93 24.82
C VAL A 324 -0.04 0.27 24.80
N ARG A 325 -1.08 1.11 24.85
CA ARG A 325 -2.49 0.71 24.87
C ARG A 325 -3.25 1.29 23.69
N VAL A 326 -4.34 0.60 23.30
CA VAL A 326 -5.11 0.89 22.10
C VAL A 326 -6.42 1.57 22.45
N GLY A 327 -6.74 2.67 21.80
CA GLY A 327 -8.03 3.36 21.86
C GLY A 327 -8.25 4.23 23.11
N ALA A 328 -7.70 3.83 24.27
CA ALA A 328 -7.82 4.56 25.53
C ALA A 328 -6.61 4.30 26.44
N PRO A 329 -6.34 5.17 27.47
CA PRO A 329 -5.26 4.95 28.44
C PRO A 329 -5.37 3.65 29.24
N ASP A 330 -6.57 3.14 29.43
CA ASP A 330 -6.88 1.86 30.09
C ASP A 330 -7.27 0.75 29.10
N GLY A 331 -7.14 1.01 27.81
CA GLY A 331 -7.44 0.08 26.73
C GLY A 331 -6.54 -1.17 26.71
N PRO A 332 -6.80 -2.11 25.79
CA PRO A 332 -6.00 -3.33 25.70
C PRO A 332 -4.54 -2.99 25.34
N ARG A 333 -3.60 -3.74 25.94
CA ARG A 333 -2.16 -3.59 25.67
C ARG A 333 -1.82 -4.26 24.33
N LEU A 334 -1.06 -3.58 23.50
CA LEU A 334 -0.45 -4.15 22.31
C LEU A 334 0.91 -4.81 22.62
N SER A 335 1.37 -5.66 21.71
CA SER A 335 2.72 -6.26 21.74
C SER A 335 3.49 -5.85 20.51
N LEU A 336 4.76 -5.52 20.67
CA LEU A 336 5.65 -5.24 19.52
C LEU A 336 6.01 -6.55 18.81
N LEU A 337 6.09 -6.48 17.48
CA LEU A 337 6.54 -7.54 16.60
C LEU A 337 7.71 -7.04 15.74
N ASP A 338 8.53 -7.96 15.26
CA ASP A 338 9.66 -7.63 14.39
C ASP A 338 9.19 -7.12 13.02
N LEU A 339 9.83 -6.05 12.55
CA LEU A 339 9.75 -5.61 11.16
C LEU A 339 10.74 -6.40 10.30
N PRO A 340 10.48 -6.59 8.99
CA PRO A 340 11.40 -7.30 8.10
C PRO A 340 12.65 -6.49 7.74
N TYR A 341 12.79 -5.29 8.27
CA TYR A 341 13.94 -4.40 8.11
C TYR A 341 14.30 -3.73 9.43
N ALA A 342 15.58 -3.36 9.59
CA ALA A 342 16.06 -2.68 10.79
C ALA A 342 15.61 -1.22 10.81
N LEU A 343 15.22 -0.73 11.97
CA LEU A 343 15.06 0.70 12.24
C LEU A 343 16.44 1.31 12.50
N ALA A 344 16.79 2.33 11.73
CA ALA A 344 18.06 3.06 11.87
C ALA A 344 17.98 4.11 12.99
#